data_ee4b3b93b327f8a299ad028b183c34d4
#
_entry.id   ee4b3b93b327f8a299ad028b183c34d4
#
_cell.length_a   1.000
_cell.length_b   1.000
_cell.length_c   1.000
_cell.angle_alpha   90.00
_cell.angle_beta   90.00
_cell.angle_gamma   90.00
#
_symmetry.space_group_name_H-M   'P 1'
#
loop_
_entity.id
_entity.type
_entity.pdbx_description
1 polymer ?
#
loop_
_entity_poly.entity_id
_entity_poly.type
_entity_poly.pdbx_seq_one_letter_code
_entity_poly.pdbx_strand_id
1 'polypeptide(L)'
;MTDDAIIDVVDATKVFGAADQKVVALDRVSAKIRRNEFFTLLGPSGCGKTTLLRLIAGFELPDSGEIRLDGEEIGHLPPNKRPVNTVFQSYALFPHMTVRENIGFGLLMQGRPEKEIRDTVDRMLELVRMVAMADRKTDQISGGQQQRVALARALAPQPKVLLLDEPLSALDYKLRKEMQIELKRLQHETGITFVFVTHDQEEALTMSDRIAVMSNGKINQIGSPRDIYTHPVNRFVADFIGETNFIKARLENGVAQLAGGARLDIDTDHSDGDVTLAVRPEHVRIEAAGAKGSIPAKVNSSVYFGTDSHVYMSLEDETEVVARLGTDASGDAGPEDGAAVGISFAPGSIQVLED
;
A
#
# COMPACT_ATOMS: atom_id res chain seq x y z
N MET A 1 11.97 25.37 6.57
CA MET A 1 11.63 23.99 6.98
C MET A 1 12.72 23.11 6.42
N THR A 2 13.56 22.51 7.25
CA THR A 2 14.60 21.58 6.80
C THR A 2 13.89 20.42 6.09
N ASP A 3 14.31 20.12 4.87
CA ASP A 3 13.81 18.99 4.07
C ASP A 3 14.20 17.70 4.81
N ASP A 4 13.24 17.07 5.53
CA ASP A 4 13.47 15.91 6.40
C ASP A 4 13.47 14.59 5.58
N ALA A 5 13.75 14.68 4.29
CA ALA A 5 13.82 13.53 3.41
C ALA A 5 15.11 12.74 3.67
N ILE A 6 14.98 11.43 3.94
CA ILE A 6 16.12 10.50 3.99
C ILE A 6 16.44 9.97 2.58
N ILE A 7 15.40 9.73 1.75
CA ILE A 7 15.55 9.38 0.35
C ILE A 7 14.84 10.44 -0.48
N ASP A 8 15.52 10.94 -1.52
CA ASP A 8 14.95 11.82 -2.52
C ASP A 8 15.20 11.21 -3.91
N VAL A 9 14.13 10.79 -4.55
CA VAL A 9 14.11 10.28 -5.92
C VAL A 9 13.62 11.42 -6.81
N VAL A 10 14.42 11.82 -7.79
CA VAL A 10 14.14 12.95 -8.67
C VAL A 10 14.13 12.48 -10.12
N ASP A 11 12.96 12.50 -10.75
CA ASP A 11 12.71 12.18 -12.16
C ASP A 11 13.36 10.87 -12.64
N ALA A 12 13.40 9.86 -11.75
CA ALA A 12 14.04 8.58 -12.04
C ALA A 12 13.30 7.84 -13.16
N THR A 13 14.06 7.50 -14.21
CA THR A 13 13.56 6.76 -15.37
C THR A 13 14.34 5.46 -15.50
N LYS A 14 13.62 4.37 -15.81
CA LYS A 14 14.20 3.06 -16.09
C LYS A 14 13.51 2.39 -17.25
N VAL A 15 14.29 1.97 -18.23
CA VAL A 15 13.82 1.27 -19.44
C VAL A 15 14.55 -0.07 -19.55
N PHE A 16 13.81 -1.14 -19.75
CA PHE A 16 14.36 -2.46 -20.02
C PHE A 16 14.13 -2.86 -21.49
N GLY A 17 14.96 -3.76 -21.99
CA GLY A 17 14.86 -4.34 -23.34
C GLY A 17 15.78 -3.71 -24.38
N ALA A 18 15.92 -4.40 -25.51
CA ALA A 18 16.69 -3.95 -26.67
C ALA A 18 15.85 -3.03 -27.58
N ALA A 19 16.47 -2.41 -28.58
CA ALA A 19 15.91 -1.32 -29.41
C ALA A 19 14.47 -1.49 -29.89
N ASP A 20 14.04 -2.72 -30.20
CA ASP A 20 12.71 -3.02 -30.76
C ASP A 20 11.66 -3.45 -29.72
N GLN A 21 12.05 -3.67 -28.45
CA GLN A 21 11.16 -4.11 -27.37
C GLN A 21 11.44 -3.37 -26.05
N LYS A 22 11.43 -2.04 -26.11
CA LYS A 22 11.65 -1.22 -24.91
C LYS A 22 10.40 -1.19 -24.04
N VAL A 23 10.57 -1.54 -22.75
CA VAL A 23 9.55 -1.41 -21.72
C VAL A 23 9.99 -0.33 -20.74
N VAL A 24 9.23 0.74 -20.64
CA VAL A 24 9.44 1.80 -19.64
C VAL A 24 8.90 1.30 -18.31
N ALA A 25 9.80 0.87 -17.43
CA ALA A 25 9.41 0.38 -16.10
C ALA A 25 9.18 1.51 -15.11
N LEU A 26 9.90 2.64 -15.26
CA LEU A 26 9.70 3.88 -14.52
C LEU A 26 9.80 5.06 -15.47
N ASP A 27 8.83 5.96 -15.43
CA ASP A 27 8.74 7.17 -16.25
C ASP A 27 8.77 8.41 -15.36
N ARG A 28 9.95 9.00 -15.18
CA ARG A 28 10.20 10.23 -14.41
C ARG A 28 9.55 10.22 -13.03
N VAL A 29 9.82 9.15 -12.29
CA VAL A 29 9.28 8.97 -10.94
C VAL A 29 10.02 9.88 -9.96
N SER A 30 9.26 10.68 -9.20
CA SER A 30 9.79 11.51 -8.12
C SER A 30 9.07 11.21 -6.81
N ALA A 31 9.86 11.01 -5.74
CA ALA A 31 9.33 10.71 -4.41
C ALA A 31 10.30 11.14 -3.31
N LYS A 32 9.77 11.78 -2.28
CA LYS A 32 10.51 12.10 -1.05
C LYS A 32 10.03 11.21 0.08
N ILE A 33 10.94 10.41 0.64
CA ILE A 33 10.71 9.52 1.78
C ILE A 33 11.34 10.18 3.01
N ARG A 34 10.55 10.34 4.07
CA ARG A 34 10.98 11.04 5.29
C ARG A 34 11.77 10.13 6.22
N ARG A 35 12.51 10.73 7.13
CA ARG A 35 13.18 9.96 8.20
C ARG A 35 12.16 9.30 9.11
N ASN A 36 12.49 8.09 9.56
CA ASN A 36 11.72 7.32 10.55
C ASN A 36 10.26 7.06 10.14
N GLU A 37 9.91 7.13 8.83
CA GLU A 37 8.57 6.76 8.36
C GLU A 37 8.53 5.33 7.84
N PHE A 38 7.35 4.75 7.90
CA PHE A 38 6.98 3.53 7.18
C PHE A 38 6.33 3.95 5.86
N PHE A 39 7.12 3.92 4.78
CA PHE A 39 6.68 4.35 3.45
C PHE A 39 6.38 3.16 2.57
N THR A 40 5.19 3.10 1.98
CA THR A 40 4.76 1.97 1.15
C THR A 40 4.65 2.35 -0.32
N LEU A 41 5.23 1.52 -1.19
CA LEU A 41 4.99 1.51 -2.64
C LEU A 41 3.87 0.50 -2.92
N LEU A 42 2.70 0.98 -3.32
CA LEU A 42 1.50 0.18 -3.56
C LEU A 42 1.08 0.30 -5.03
N GLY A 43 0.57 -0.79 -5.62
CA GLY A 43 0.06 -0.79 -6.99
C GLY A 43 -0.03 -2.19 -7.58
N PRO A 44 -0.61 -2.36 -8.77
CA PRO A 44 -0.74 -3.65 -9.44
C PRO A 44 0.62 -4.26 -9.81
N SER A 45 0.62 -5.55 -10.12
CA SER A 45 1.82 -6.25 -10.58
C SER A 45 2.38 -5.60 -11.85
N GLY A 46 3.71 -5.45 -11.93
CA GLY A 46 4.38 -4.88 -13.11
C GLY A 46 4.34 -3.35 -13.22
N CYS A 47 3.79 -2.61 -12.24
CA CYS A 47 3.73 -1.14 -12.30
C CYS A 47 5.03 -0.41 -11.93
N GLY A 48 6.12 -1.11 -11.62
CA GLY A 48 7.43 -0.50 -11.36
C GLY A 48 7.89 -0.47 -9.89
N LYS A 49 7.10 -0.92 -8.90
CA LYS A 49 7.45 -0.90 -7.46
C LYS A 49 8.80 -1.52 -7.14
N THR A 50 8.97 -2.80 -7.51
CA THR A 50 10.23 -3.54 -7.30
C THR A 50 11.39 -2.91 -8.08
N THR A 51 11.12 -2.33 -9.27
CA THR A 51 12.15 -1.60 -10.03
C THR A 51 12.62 -0.38 -9.27
N LEU A 52 11.71 0.44 -8.72
CA LEU A 52 12.06 1.60 -7.90
C LEU A 52 12.84 1.18 -6.65
N LEU A 53 12.39 0.12 -5.96
CA LEU A 53 13.09 -0.43 -4.81
C LEU A 53 14.52 -0.87 -5.18
N ARG A 54 14.71 -1.55 -6.33
CA ARG A 54 16.03 -2.00 -6.83
C ARG A 54 16.92 -0.84 -7.21
N LEU A 55 16.38 0.25 -7.75
CA LEU A 55 17.14 1.48 -8.00
C LEU A 55 17.65 2.08 -6.68
N ILE A 56 16.82 2.15 -5.63
CA ILE A 56 17.22 2.63 -4.30
C ILE A 56 18.27 1.69 -3.68
N ALA A 57 18.10 0.38 -3.84
CA ALA A 57 19.04 -0.64 -3.34
C ALA A 57 20.37 -0.69 -4.09
N GLY A 58 20.43 -0.19 -5.32
CA GLY A 58 21.61 -0.24 -6.19
C GLY A 58 21.79 -1.52 -6.98
N PHE A 59 20.77 -2.38 -7.03
CA PHE A 59 20.73 -3.57 -7.89
C PHE A 59 20.46 -3.22 -9.35
N GLU A 60 19.84 -2.05 -9.58
CA GLU A 60 19.65 -1.44 -10.89
C GLU A 60 20.16 -0.01 -10.85
N LEU A 61 20.55 0.54 -12.00
CA LEU A 61 20.94 1.94 -12.16
C LEU A 61 19.84 2.68 -12.93
N PRO A 62 19.52 3.92 -12.59
CA PRO A 62 18.59 4.74 -13.37
C PRO A 62 19.21 5.05 -14.74
N ASP A 63 18.37 5.13 -15.78
CA ASP A 63 18.80 5.59 -17.12
C ASP A 63 18.83 7.13 -17.18
N SER A 64 18.01 7.79 -16.37
CA SER A 64 18.07 9.24 -16.11
C SER A 64 17.42 9.56 -14.75
N GLY A 65 17.63 10.78 -14.27
CA GLY A 65 17.20 11.22 -12.94
C GLY A 65 18.25 10.91 -11.87
N GLU A 66 17.92 11.21 -10.63
CA GLU A 66 18.84 11.12 -9.49
C GLU A 66 18.18 10.37 -8.32
N ILE A 67 19.02 9.69 -7.53
CA ILE A 67 18.61 9.10 -6.25
C ILE A 67 19.57 9.58 -5.20
N ARG A 68 19.05 10.32 -4.23
CA ARG A 68 19.82 10.83 -3.10
C ARG A 68 19.40 10.13 -1.81
N LEU A 69 20.38 9.85 -0.97
CA LEU A 69 20.16 9.34 0.38
C LEU A 69 20.93 10.25 1.34
N ASP A 70 20.20 10.82 2.30
CA ASP A 70 20.76 11.75 3.29
C ASP A 70 21.47 12.96 2.61
N GLY A 71 20.91 13.41 1.47
CA GLY A 71 21.46 14.50 0.66
C GLY A 71 22.59 14.11 -0.30
N GLU A 72 23.16 12.92 -0.18
CA GLU A 72 24.23 12.40 -1.05
C GLU A 72 23.65 11.63 -2.24
N GLU A 73 24.14 11.89 -3.45
CA GLU A 73 23.74 11.17 -4.65
C GLU A 73 24.33 9.74 -4.63
N ILE A 74 23.46 8.73 -4.68
CA ILE A 74 23.83 7.31 -4.57
C ILE A 74 23.49 6.51 -5.83
N GLY A 75 22.87 7.08 -6.85
CA GLY A 75 22.39 6.38 -8.03
C GLY A 75 23.48 5.57 -8.75
N HIS A 76 24.73 6.02 -8.71
CA HIS A 76 25.89 5.34 -9.31
C HIS A 76 26.59 4.34 -8.38
N LEU A 77 26.24 4.29 -7.08
CA LEU A 77 26.93 3.42 -6.12
C LEU A 77 26.40 1.97 -6.20
N PRO A 78 27.28 0.97 -6.10
CA PRO A 78 26.86 -0.43 -6.00
C PRO A 78 26.19 -0.72 -4.64
N PRO A 79 25.38 -1.80 -4.52
CA PRO A 79 24.58 -2.12 -3.33
C PRO A 79 25.39 -2.14 -2.01
N ASN A 80 26.59 -2.71 -2.05
CA ASN A 80 27.44 -2.86 -0.85
C ASN A 80 28.03 -1.55 -0.32
N LYS A 81 27.91 -0.45 -1.05
CA LYS A 81 28.37 0.89 -0.65
C LYS A 81 27.23 1.79 -0.21
N ARG A 82 25.99 1.35 -0.33
CA ARG A 82 24.80 2.13 0.09
C ARG A 82 24.44 1.81 1.54
N PRO A 83 24.11 2.79 2.38
CA PRO A 83 23.70 2.53 3.76
C PRO A 83 22.23 2.09 3.85
N VAL A 84 21.84 1.17 2.96
CA VAL A 84 20.52 0.53 2.88
C VAL A 84 20.66 -0.98 2.90
N ASN A 85 19.71 -1.68 3.48
CA ASN A 85 19.64 -3.13 3.41
C ASN A 85 18.28 -3.58 2.84
N THR A 86 18.26 -4.74 2.20
CA THR A 86 17.06 -5.28 1.56
C THR A 86 16.68 -6.63 2.14
N VAL A 87 15.40 -6.81 2.45
CA VAL A 87 14.77 -8.11 2.69
C VAL A 87 13.99 -8.47 1.44
N PHE A 88 14.37 -9.58 0.81
CA PHE A 88 13.72 -10.08 -0.40
C PHE A 88 12.50 -10.94 -0.07
N GLN A 89 11.60 -11.10 -1.03
CA GLN A 89 10.40 -11.93 -0.92
C GLN A 89 10.69 -13.38 -0.47
N SER A 90 11.80 -13.98 -0.92
CA SER A 90 12.25 -15.32 -0.56
C SER A 90 13.08 -15.37 0.73
N TYR A 91 13.21 -14.23 1.44
CA TYR A 91 14.06 -14.02 2.62
C TYR A 91 15.57 -14.24 2.36
N ALA A 92 15.96 -15.02 1.37
CA ALA A 92 17.33 -15.32 0.95
C ALA A 92 18.27 -15.69 2.13
N LEU A 93 17.78 -16.48 3.08
CA LEU A 93 18.59 -16.98 4.20
C LEU A 93 19.61 -18.00 3.70
N PHE A 94 20.77 -18.04 4.36
CA PHE A 94 21.82 -19.03 4.07
C PHE A 94 21.44 -20.36 4.72
N PRO A 95 21.10 -21.41 3.92
CA PRO A 95 20.51 -22.64 4.46
C PRO A 95 21.51 -23.49 5.27
N HIS A 96 22.81 -23.31 5.03
CA HIS A 96 23.87 -24.02 5.72
C HIS A 96 24.28 -23.38 7.06
N MET A 97 23.78 -22.18 7.34
CA MET A 97 24.08 -21.40 8.53
C MET A 97 22.95 -21.52 9.56
N THR A 98 23.31 -21.38 10.83
CA THR A 98 22.38 -21.22 11.95
C THR A 98 21.70 -19.84 11.90
N VAL A 99 20.67 -19.64 12.72
CA VAL A 99 20.01 -18.33 12.90
C VAL A 99 21.03 -17.26 13.31
N ARG A 100 21.87 -17.55 14.32
CA ARG A 100 22.94 -16.69 14.82
C ARG A 100 23.92 -16.30 13.72
N GLU A 101 24.39 -17.26 12.95
CA GLU A 101 25.34 -17.04 11.86
C GLU A 101 24.72 -16.22 10.73
N ASN A 102 23.45 -16.47 10.38
CA ASN A 102 22.72 -15.64 9.40
C ASN A 102 22.68 -14.16 9.82
N ILE A 103 22.34 -13.89 11.08
CA ILE A 103 22.24 -12.51 11.59
C ILE A 103 23.62 -11.84 11.60
N GLY A 104 24.66 -12.55 12.01
CA GLY A 104 26.02 -12.04 12.13
C GLY A 104 26.77 -11.88 10.80
N PHE A 105 26.28 -12.52 9.71
CA PHE A 105 26.99 -12.61 8.45
C PHE A 105 27.43 -11.25 7.87
N GLY A 106 26.51 -10.28 7.84
CA GLY A 106 26.80 -8.94 7.29
C GLY A 106 27.91 -8.22 8.09
N LEU A 107 27.92 -8.35 9.40
CA LEU A 107 28.94 -7.77 10.29
C LEU A 107 30.31 -8.45 10.11
N LEU A 108 30.30 -9.78 9.89
CA LEU A 108 31.51 -10.54 9.59
C LEU A 108 32.15 -10.06 8.27
N MET A 109 31.31 -9.87 7.22
CA MET A 109 31.80 -9.37 5.92
C MET A 109 32.32 -7.92 5.99
N GLN A 110 31.85 -7.13 6.95
CA GLN A 110 32.37 -5.79 7.24
C GLN A 110 33.68 -5.82 8.06
N GLY A 111 34.17 -6.99 8.47
CA GLY A 111 35.38 -7.13 9.26
C GLY A 111 35.21 -6.62 10.70
N ARG A 112 34.01 -6.62 11.28
CA ARG A 112 33.77 -6.19 12.63
C ARG A 112 34.44 -7.15 13.64
N PRO A 113 34.89 -6.65 14.80
CA PRO A 113 35.44 -7.49 15.88
C PRO A 113 34.43 -8.54 16.34
N GLU A 114 34.90 -9.75 16.64
CA GLU A 114 34.05 -10.90 17.07
C GLU A 114 33.15 -10.56 18.25
N LYS A 115 33.67 -9.79 19.23
CA LYS A 115 32.87 -9.32 20.36
C LYS A 115 31.69 -8.46 19.93
N GLU A 116 31.93 -7.49 19.04
CA GLU A 116 30.87 -6.60 18.51
C GLU A 116 29.80 -7.39 17.73
N ILE A 117 30.23 -8.38 16.92
CA ILE A 117 29.34 -9.28 16.21
C ILE A 117 28.45 -10.02 17.21
N ARG A 118 29.01 -10.65 18.24
CA ARG A 118 28.28 -11.40 19.24
C ARG A 118 27.27 -10.53 19.97
N ASP A 119 27.71 -9.39 20.50
CA ASP A 119 26.88 -8.48 21.29
C ASP A 119 25.72 -7.93 20.41
N THR A 120 25.97 -7.69 19.12
CA THR A 120 24.92 -7.22 18.16
C THR A 120 23.94 -8.34 17.79
N VAL A 121 24.43 -9.55 17.54
CA VAL A 121 23.59 -10.72 17.25
C VAL A 121 22.68 -11.04 18.42
N ASP A 122 23.18 -11.01 19.65
CA ASP A 122 22.38 -11.28 20.85
C ASP A 122 21.25 -10.23 20.98
N ARG A 123 21.54 -8.94 20.80
CA ARG A 123 20.52 -7.89 20.78
C ARG A 123 19.49 -8.10 19.66
N MET A 124 19.91 -8.49 18.45
CA MET A 124 18.99 -8.75 17.35
C MET A 124 18.09 -9.96 17.61
N LEU A 125 18.63 -11.04 18.21
CA LEU A 125 17.88 -12.21 18.63
C LEU A 125 16.78 -11.85 19.65
N GLU A 126 17.11 -10.99 20.63
CA GLU A 126 16.13 -10.46 21.58
C GLU A 126 15.06 -9.62 20.89
N LEU A 127 15.47 -8.68 20.02
CA LEU A 127 14.60 -7.78 19.28
C LEU A 127 13.53 -8.53 18.48
N VAL A 128 13.93 -9.62 17.79
CA VAL A 128 13.00 -10.43 16.97
C VAL A 128 12.44 -11.65 17.71
N ARG A 129 12.71 -11.80 19.02
CA ARG A 129 12.22 -12.89 19.89
C ARG A 129 12.64 -14.29 19.42
N MET A 130 13.88 -14.42 18.97
CA MET A 130 14.43 -15.67 18.42
C MET A 130 15.57 -16.28 19.24
N VAL A 131 15.81 -15.83 20.49
CA VAL A 131 16.90 -16.30 21.36
C VAL A 131 16.91 -17.82 21.47
N ALA A 132 15.76 -18.47 21.74
CA ALA A 132 15.67 -19.93 21.91
C ALA A 132 15.95 -20.72 20.60
N MET A 133 16.02 -20.04 19.45
CA MET A 133 16.25 -20.66 18.14
C MET A 133 17.63 -20.32 17.55
N ALA A 134 18.50 -19.63 18.32
CA ALA A 134 19.74 -19.04 17.81
C ALA A 134 20.67 -20.08 17.12
N ASP A 135 20.72 -21.30 17.62
CA ASP A 135 21.61 -22.35 17.12
C ASP A 135 20.94 -23.33 16.15
N ARG A 136 19.63 -23.08 15.80
CA ARG A 136 18.92 -23.87 14.79
C ARG A 136 19.31 -23.42 13.38
N LYS A 137 19.26 -24.36 12.43
CA LYS A 137 19.36 -24.06 11.00
C LYS A 137 18.04 -23.51 10.47
N THR A 138 18.10 -22.85 9.33
CA THR A 138 16.93 -22.17 8.74
C THR A 138 15.83 -23.12 8.28
N ASP A 139 16.14 -24.38 7.96
CA ASP A 139 15.20 -25.45 7.63
C ASP A 139 14.45 -26.01 8.85
N GLN A 140 14.91 -25.69 10.06
CA GLN A 140 14.32 -26.14 11.34
C GLN A 140 13.37 -25.09 11.96
N ILE A 141 13.06 -24.03 11.25
CA ILE A 141 12.21 -22.92 11.71
C ILE A 141 11.10 -22.64 10.72
N SER A 142 9.96 -22.10 11.22
CA SER A 142 8.79 -21.78 10.39
C SER A 142 9.04 -20.58 9.47
N GLY A 143 8.21 -20.41 8.45
CA GLY A 143 8.31 -19.27 7.50
C GLY A 143 8.30 -17.89 8.18
N GLY A 144 7.44 -17.68 9.18
CA GLY A 144 7.44 -16.43 9.96
C GLY A 144 8.69 -16.26 10.82
N GLN A 145 9.27 -17.37 11.33
CA GLN A 145 10.56 -17.33 12.03
C GLN A 145 11.70 -17.03 11.05
N GLN A 146 11.67 -17.58 9.82
CA GLN A 146 12.64 -17.25 8.78
C GLN A 146 12.58 -15.76 8.42
N GLN A 147 11.40 -15.19 8.32
CA GLN A 147 11.23 -13.76 8.10
C GLN A 147 11.83 -12.91 9.20
N ARG A 148 11.58 -13.25 10.47
CA ARG A 148 12.19 -12.57 11.63
C ARG A 148 13.71 -12.61 11.58
N VAL A 149 14.29 -13.75 11.19
CA VAL A 149 15.74 -13.89 11.03
C VAL A 149 16.26 -13.01 9.88
N ALA A 150 15.54 -12.95 8.75
CA ALA A 150 15.92 -12.07 7.62
C ALA A 150 15.87 -10.59 8.01
N LEU A 151 14.87 -10.18 8.78
CA LEU A 151 14.77 -8.82 9.33
C LEU A 151 15.94 -8.53 10.29
N ALA A 152 16.22 -9.43 11.23
CA ALA A 152 17.33 -9.28 12.17
C ALA A 152 18.67 -9.17 11.43
N ARG A 153 18.90 -10.01 10.40
CA ARG A 153 20.10 -9.95 9.55
C ARG A 153 20.23 -8.61 8.83
N ALA A 154 19.11 -8.10 8.32
CA ALA A 154 19.11 -6.83 7.61
C ALA A 154 19.28 -5.62 8.54
N LEU A 155 18.80 -5.71 9.80
CA LEU A 155 18.93 -4.66 10.82
C LEU A 155 20.30 -4.67 11.54
N ALA A 156 20.96 -5.82 11.64
CA ALA A 156 22.21 -5.96 12.38
C ALA A 156 23.31 -4.96 11.98
N PRO A 157 23.54 -4.64 10.69
CA PRO A 157 24.50 -3.64 10.26
C PRO A 157 24.06 -2.17 10.51
N GLN A 158 22.89 -1.94 11.09
CA GLN A 158 22.32 -0.61 11.39
C GLN A 158 22.19 0.28 10.15
N PRO A 159 21.42 -0.14 9.13
CA PRO A 159 21.22 0.66 7.94
C PRO A 159 20.43 1.94 8.25
N LYS A 160 20.58 2.99 7.41
CA LYS A 160 19.72 4.19 7.48
C LYS A 160 18.30 3.90 7.00
N VAL A 161 18.17 2.96 6.05
CA VAL A 161 16.89 2.57 5.44
C VAL A 161 16.84 1.05 5.27
N LEU A 162 15.69 0.47 5.61
CA LEU A 162 15.36 -0.93 5.33
C LEU A 162 14.36 -1.02 4.19
N LEU A 163 14.74 -1.76 3.15
CA LEU A 163 13.93 -2.01 1.95
C LEU A 163 13.30 -3.40 2.07
N LEU A 164 11.99 -3.50 1.86
CA LEU A 164 11.20 -4.72 2.04
C LEU A 164 10.44 -5.03 0.74
N ASP A 165 10.86 -6.05 -0.01
CA ASP A 165 10.26 -6.44 -1.29
C ASP A 165 9.24 -7.57 -1.09
N GLU A 166 7.96 -7.23 -0.97
CA GLU A 166 6.82 -8.13 -0.73
C GLU A 166 7.06 -9.17 0.38
N PRO A 167 7.53 -8.77 1.57
CA PRO A 167 8.00 -9.73 2.57
C PRO A 167 6.89 -10.58 3.21
N LEU A 168 5.62 -10.19 3.05
CA LEU A 168 4.46 -10.88 3.65
C LEU A 168 3.71 -11.79 2.67
N SER A 169 4.05 -11.77 1.38
CA SER A 169 3.28 -12.43 0.31
C SER A 169 3.22 -13.96 0.43
N ALA A 170 4.24 -14.59 1.01
CA ALA A 170 4.33 -16.05 1.16
C ALA A 170 3.69 -16.59 2.47
N LEU A 171 3.11 -15.72 3.31
CA LEU A 171 2.56 -16.09 4.60
C LEU A 171 1.04 -16.35 4.53
N ASP A 172 0.57 -17.30 5.34
CA ASP A 172 -0.87 -17.46 5.59
C ASP A 172 -1.46 -16.23 6.29
N TYR A 173 -2.79 -16.12 6.27
CA TYR A 173 -3.51 -14.93 6.77
C TYR A 173 -3.17 -14.60 8.23
N LYS A 174 -3.18 -15.61 9.13
CA LYS A 174 -2.95 -15.38 10.57
C LYS A 174 -1.52 -14.90 10.83
N LEU A 175 -0.56 -15.59 10.23
CA LEU A 175 0.86 -15.24 10.36
C LEU A 175 1.16 -13.89 9.74
N ARG A 176 0.51 -13.54 8.61
CA ARG A 176 0.62 -12.23 7.97
C ARG A 176 0.20 -11.11 8.92
N LYS A 177 -0.97 -11.26 9.60
CA LYS A 177 -1.43 -10.28 10.60
C LYS A 177 -0.46 -10.12 11.78
N GLU A 178 0.08 -11.21 12.28
CA GLU A 178 1.09 -11.17 13.35
C GLU A 178 2.35 -10.43 12.89
N MET A 179 2.79 -10.68 11.65
CA MET A 179 3.99 -10.04 11.09
C MET A 179 3.80 -8.57 10.73
N GLN A 180 2.59 -8.14 10.34
CA GLN A 180 2.26 -6.71 10.17
C GLN A 180 2.50 -5.93 11.48
N ILE A 181 1.98 -6.45 12.59
CA ILE A 181 2.17 -5.86 13.93
C ILE A 181 3.66 -5.83 14.29
N GLU A 182 4.37 -6.92 14.03
CA GLU A 182 5.80 -7.06 14.34
C GLU A 182 6.65 -6.08 13.53
N LEU A 183 6.39 -5.89 12.24
CA LEU A 183 7.10 -4.93 11.39
C LEU A 183 6.91 -3.49 11.87
N LYS A 184 5.67 -3.11 12.22
CA LYS A 184 5.39 -1.78 12.80
C LYS A 184 6.14 -1.58 14.12
N ARG A 185 6.14 -2.60 15.00
CA ARG A 185 6.88 -2.57 16.26
C ARG A 185 8.38 -2.39 16.02
N LEU A 186 8.96 -3.18 15.13
CA LEU A 186 10.38 -3.10 14.80
C LEU A 186 10.78 -1.75 14.23
N GLN A 187 9.97 -1.18 13.33
CA GLN A 187 10.21 0.14 12.77
C GLN A 187 10.21 1.20 13.87
N HIS A 188 9.21 1.18 14.76
CA HIS A 188 9.12 2.13 15.87
C HIS A 188 10.28 1.99 16.88
N GLU A 189 10.64 0.75 17.26
CA GLU A 189 11.73 0.50 18.24
C GLU A 189 13.12 0.84 17.69
N THR A 190 13.33 0.64 16.39
CA THR A 190 14.63 0.93 15.76
C THR A 190 14.77 2.37 15.30
N GLY A 191 13.66 3.08 15.04
CA GLY A 191 13.66 4.42 14.46
C GLY A 191 14.22 4.47 13.03
N ILE A 192 14.33 3.34 12.33
CA ILE A 192 14.84 3.24 10.96
C ILE A 192 13.70 3.51 9.98
N THR A 193 13.99 4.17 8.86
CA THR A 193 13.03 4.33 7.76
C THR A 193 12.80 3.00 7.05
N PHE A 194 11.54 2.60 6.88
CA PHE A 194 11.17 1.40 6.12
C PHE A 194 10.55 1.81 4.79
N VAL A 195 11.04 1.21 3.69
CA VAL A 195 10.39 1.27 2.37
C VAL A 195 9.84 -0.10 2.05
N PHE A 196 8.53 -0.20 1.99
CA PHE A 196 7.79 -1.45 1.88
C PHE A 196 7.10 -1.54 0.52
N VAL A 197 7.28 -2.64 -0.18
CA VAL A 197 6.58 -2.94 -1.44
C VAL A 197 5.50 -3.97 -1.17
N THR A 198 4.29 -3.68 -1.60
CA THR A 198 3.17 -4.62 -1.58
C THR A 198 2.20 -4.37 -2.74
N HIS A 199 1.37 -5.35 -3.03
CA HIS A 199 0.18 -5.22 -3.86
C HIS A 199 -1.12 -5.34 -3.03
N ASP A 200 -0.98 -5.59 -1.73
CA ASP A 200 -2.09 -5.74 -0.78
C ASP A 200 -2.45 -4.37 -0.18
N GLN A 201 -3.69 -3.94 -0.43
CA GLN A 201 -4.20 -2.64 0.03
C GLN A 201 -4.33 -2.60 1.56
N GLU A 202 -4.73 -3.71 2.19
CA GLU A 202 -4.90 -3.78 3.62
C GLU A 202 -3.56 -3.59 4.34
N GLU A 203 -2.49 -4.22 3.83
CA GLU A 203 -1.13 -4.02 4.33
C GLU A 203 -0.72 -2.55 4.26
N ALA A 204 -0.93 -1.92 3.09
CA ALA A 204 -0.58 -0.52 2.89
C ALA A 204 -1.37 0.42 3.82
N LEU A 205 -2.70 0.25 3.92
CA LEU A 205 -3.56 1.09 4.74
C LEU A 205 -3.30 0.96 6.25
N THR A 206 -2.93 -0.25 6.72
CA THR A 206 -2.76 -0.52 8.16
C THR A 206 -1.36 -0.21 8.69
N MET A 207 -0.33 -0.32 7.85
CA MET A 207 1.04 -0.24 8.30
C MET A 207 1.72 1.10 8.01
N SER A 208 1.31 1.81 6.96
CA SER A 208 2.05 2.94 6.43
C SER A 208 1.79 4.25 7.16
N ASP A 209 2.80 5.10 7.23
CA ASP A 209 2.63 6.52 7.54
C ASP A 209 2.27 7.29 6.25
N ARG A 210 2.87 6.87 5.11
CA ARG A 210 2.52 7.38 3.77
C ARG A 210 2.59 6.25 2.74
N ILE A 211 1.72 6.37 1.73
CA ILE A 211 1.61 5.42 0.61
C ILE A 211 1.85 6.18 -0.69
N ALA A 212 2.68 5.61 -1.56
CA ALA A 212 2.78 6.00 -2.96
C ALA A 212 2.01 4.98 -3.81
N VAL A 213 0.91 5.40 -4.42
CA VAL A 213 0.11 4.58 -5.33
C VAL A 213 0.71 4.68 -6.73
N MET A 214 1.13 3.55 -7.28
CA MET A 214 1.82 3.46 -8.57
C MET A 214 0.99 2.73 -9.62
N SER A 215 1.04 3.23 -10.86
CA SER A 215 0.57 2.51 -12.04
C SER A 215 1.39 2.90 -13.26
N ASN A 216 1.55 1.97 -14.22
CA ASN A 216 2.21 2.22 -15.50
C ASN A 216 3.56 2.97 -15.39
N GLY A 217 4.38 2.60 -14.40
CA GLY A 217 5.69 3.20 -14.17
C GLY A 217 5.66 4.61 -13.58
N LYS A 218 4.52 5.10 -13.09
CA LYS A 218 4.34 6.43 -12.50
C LYS A 218 3.76 6.35 -11.11
N ILE A 219 4.02 7.37 -10.29
CA ILE A 219 3.31 7.60 -9.04
C ILE A 219 2.10 8.48 -9.35
N ASN A 220 0.90 7.99 -9.01
CA ASN A 220 -0.35 8.72 -9.17
C ASN A 220 -0.61 9.64 -7.98
N GLN A 221 -0.36 9.15 -6.77
CA GLN A 221 -0.61 9.90 -5.52
C GLN A 221 0.36 9.47 -4.43
N ILE A 222 0.77 10.40 -3.59
CA ILE A 222 1.45 10.15 -2.32
C ILE A 222 0.67 10.85 -1.22
N GLY A 223 0.24 10.10 -0.20
CA GLY A 223 -0.51 10.66 0.92
C GLY A 223 -0.52 9.73 2.14
N SER A 224 -1.13 10.16 3.23
CA SER A 224 -1.44 9.26 4.34
C SER A 224 -2.45 8.19 3.89
N PRO A 225 -2.55 7.05 4.59
CA PRO A 225 -3.58 6.04 4.32
C PRO A 225 -4.99 6.65 4.21
N ARG A 226 -5.29 7.59 5.11
CA ARG A 226 -6.58 8.27 5.12
C ARG A 226 -6.77 9.14 3.87
N ASP A 227 -5.77 9.95 3.48
CA ASP A 227 -5.87 10.81 2.30
C ASP A 227 -6.07 9.99 1.03
N ILE A 228 -5.30 8.91 0.88
CA ILE A 228 -5.41 8.00 -0.29
C ILE A 228 -6.82 7.38 -0.39
N TYR A 229 -7.43 7.02 0.75
CA TYR A 229 -8.76 6.41 0.79
C TYR A 229 -9.89 7.41 0.61
N THR A 230 -9.80 8.56 1.30
CA THR A 230 -10.89 9.55 1.36
C THR A 230 -10.80 10.63 0.28
N HIS A 231 -9.61 10.91 -0.26
CA HIS A 231 -9.37 11.96 -1.26
C HIS A 231 -8.48 11.43 -2.40
N PRO A 232 -8.95 10.41 -3.16
CA PRO A 232 -8.22 9.93 -4.32
C PRO A 232 -8.16 11.02 -5.39
N VAL A 233 -6.95 11.24 -5.96
CA VAL A 233 -6.72 12.32 -6.93
C VAL A 233 -7.27 12.00 -8.33
N ASN A 234 -7.57 10.74 -8.62
CA ASN A 234 -8.11 10.31 -9.90
C ASN A 234 -8.88 8.98 -9.77
N ARG A 235 -9.57 8.62 -10.85
CA ARG A 235 -10.37 7.39 -10.92
C ARG A 235 -9.55 6.13 -10.64
N PHE A 236 -8.30 6.05 -11.14
CA PHE A 236 -7.46 4.87 -10.88
C PHE A 236 -7.21 4.67 -9.39
N VAL A 237 -6.86 5.73 -8.66
CA VAL A 237 -6.62 5.62 -7.21
C VAL A 237 -7.90 5.25 -6.46
N ALA A 238 -9.05 5.87 -6.84
CA ALA A 238 -10.34 5.57 -6.24
C ALA A 238 -10.76 4.10 -6.44
N ASP A 239 -10.54 3.55 -7.64
CA ASP A 239 -10.89 2.18 -8.01
C ASP A 239 -9.90 1.16 -7.42
N PHE A 240 -8.61 1.49 -7.42
CA PHE A 240 -7.57 0.59 -6.92
C PHE A 240 -7.56 0.49 -5.39
N ILE A 241 -7.97 1.53 -4.67
CA ILE A 241 -7.98 1.54 -3.19
C ILE A 241 -9.39 1.29 -2.66
N GLY A 242 -9.72 0.02 -2.43
CA GLY A 242 -11.05 -0.39 -1.99
C GLY A 242 -12.09 -0.34 -3.11
N GLU A 243 -13.32 -0.71 -2.76
CA GLU A 243 -14.45 -0.63 -3.67
C GLU A 243 -14.97 0.81 -3.77
N THR A 244 -15.41 1.22 -4.97
CA THR A 244 -15.94 2.56 -5.21
C THR A 244 -17.08 2.52 -6.21
N ASN A 245 -18.18 3.17 -5.89
CA ASN A 245 -19.26 3.44 -6.84
C ASN A 245 -18.89 4.65 -7.70
N PHE A 246 -18.94 4.50 -9.03
CA PHE A 246 -18.73 5.57 -10.00
C PHE A 246 -20.04 5.90 -10.67
N ILE A 247 -20.56 7.12 -10.43
CA ILE A 247 -21.85 7.58 -10.96
C ILE A 247 -21.60 8.78 -11.84
N LYS A 248 -22.01 8.70 -13.10
CA LYS A 248 -21.93 9.82 -14.04
C LYS A 248 -22.95 10.89 -13.68
N ALA A 249 -22.52 12.14 -13.69
CA ALA A 249 -23.37 13.28 -13.39
C ALA A 249 -22.95 14.50 -14.21
N ARG A 250 -23.87 15.45 -14.33
CA ARG A 250 -23.57 16.79 -14.85
C ARG A 250 -23.62 17.78 -13.69
N LEU A 251 -22.49 18.43 -13.46
CA LEU A 251 -22.36 19.44 -12.41
C LEU A 251 -22.77 20.80 -12.97
N GLU A 252 -23.69 21.49 -12.28
CA GLU A 252 -24.12 22.85 -12.58
C GLU A 252 -24.32 23.63 -11.27
N ASN A 253 -23.49 24.66 -11.03
CA ASN A 253 -23.56 25.51 -9.84
C ASN A 253 -23.56 24.72 -8.50
N GLY A 254 -22.71 23.71 -8.33
CA GLY A 254 -22.62 22.89 -7.12
C GLY A 254 -23.73 21.83 -6.98
N VAL A 255 -24.57 21.65 -8.01
CA VAL A 255 -25.60 20.61 -8.05
C VAL A 255 -25.23 19.58 -9.12
N ALA A 256 -25.05 18.33 -8.70
CA ALA A 256 -24.87 17.22 -9.65
C ALA A 256 -26.22 16.64 -10.05
N GLN A 257 -26.48 16.62 -11.34
CA GLN A 257 -27.67 16.03 -11.95
C GLN A 257 -27.31 14.66 -12.51
N LEU A 258 -27.98 13.61 -12.03
CA LEU A 258 -27.82 12.24 -12.52
C LEU A 258 -28.74 12.00 -13.74
N ALA A 259 -28.44 10.94 -14.52
CA ALA A 259 -29.19 10.59 -15.73
C ALA A 259 -30.70 10.37 -15.47
N GLY A 260 -31.08 9.80 -14.32
CA GLY A 260 -32.49 9.63 -13.87
C GLY A 260 -33.16 10.90 -13.34
N GLY A 261 -32.53 12.08 -13.49
CA GLY A 261 -33.10 13.37 -13.04
C GLY A 261 -32.94 13.67 -11.56
N ALA A 262 -32.37 12.77 -10.77
CA ALA A 262 -32.05 13.03 -9.36
C ALA A 262 -30.97 14.12 -9.25
N ARG A 263 -31.10 14.97 -8.22
CA ARG A 263 -30.20 16.09 -7.96
C ARG A 263 -29.54 15.94 -6.60
N LEU A 264 -28.23 16.17 -6.55
CA LEU A 264 -27.41 16.09 -5.35
C LEU A 264 -26.65 17.41 -5.18
N ASP A 265 -26.82 18.04 -4.02
CA ASP A 265 -26.01 19.20 -3.65
C ASP A 265 -24.61 18.71 -3.27
N ILE A 266 -23.58 19.17 -3.93
CA ILE A 266 -22.19 18.76 -3.75
C ILE A 266 -21.36 19.99 -3.39
N ASP A 267 -20.64 19.92 -2.26
CA ASP A 267 -19.66 20.93 -1.90
C ASP A 267 -18.34 20.61 -2.64
N THR A 268 -18.08 21.35 -3.71
CA THR A 268 -16.95 21.10 -4.60
C THR A 268 -16.44 22.39 -5.25
N ASP A 269 -15.14 22.47 -5.47
CA ASP A 269 -14.49 23.54 -6.22
C ASP A 269 -14.36 23.22 -7.74
N HIS A 270 -14.88 22.05 -8.17
CA HIS A 270 -14.84 21.67 -9.60
C HIS A 270 -15.74 22.58 -10.44
N SER A 271 -15.28 22.85 -11.67
CA SER A 271 -16.05 23.62 -12.65
C SER A 271 -17.26 22.85 -13.17
N ASP A 272 -18.29 23.58 -13.64
CA ASP A 272 -19.47 22.99 -14.26
C ASP A 272 -19.08 22.15 -15.49
N GLY A 273 -19.74 20.99 -15.64
CA GLY A 273 -19.47 20.05 -16.72
C GLY A 273 -19.87 18.61 -16.39
N ASP A 274 -19.51 17.72 -17.31
CA ASP A 274 -19.68 16.28 -17.08
C ASP A 274 -18.60 15.79 -16.11
N VAL A 275 -19.00 15.08 -15.06
CA VAL A 275 -18.14 14.62 -13.97
C VAL A 275 -18.47 13.18 -13.58
N THR A 276 -17.52 12.51 -12.95
CA THR A 276 -17.75 11.22 -12.29
C THR A 276 -17.77 11.42 -10.77
N LEU A 277 -18.90 11.06 -10.15
CA LEU A 277 -19.02 11.02 -8.69
C LEU A 277 -18.47 9.70 -8.18
N ALA A 278 -17.58 9.76 -7.22
CA ALA A 278 -17.03 8.59 -6.52
C ALA A 278 -17.59 8.52 -5.10
N VAL A 279 -18.20 7.38 -4.75
CA VAL A 279 -18.79 7.14 -3.43
C VAL A 279 -18.41 5.75 -2.93
N ARG A 280 -17.90 5.67 -1.70
CA ARG A 280 -17.59 4.37 -1.09
C ARG A 280 -18.86 3.61 -0.72
N PRO A 281 -18.91 2.26 -0.87
CA PRO A 281 -20.08 1.45 -0.56
C PRO A 281 -20.61 1.60 0.88
N GLU A 282 -19.74 1.81 1.86
CA GLU A 282 -20.10 2.04 3.26
C GLU A 282 -20.77 3.41 3.52
N HIS A 283 -20.72 4.31 2.56
CA HIS A 283 -21.36 5.62 2.62
C HIS A 283 -22.70 5.66 1.89
N VAL A 284 -23.08 4.58 1.20
CA VAL A 284 -24.40 4.42 0.59
C VAL A 284 -25.40 3.94 1.65
N ARG A 285 -26.49 4.64 1.78
CA ARG A 285 -27.60 4.28 2.68
C ARG A 285 -28.78 3.80 1.86
N ILE A 286 -29.40 2.71 2.31
CA ILE A 286 -30.61 2.17 1.70
C ILE A 286 -31.81 2.66 2.52
N GLU A 287 -32.80 3.21 1.84
CA GLU A 287 -34.01 3.79 2.39
C GLU A 287 -35.25 3.16 1.77
N ALA A 288 -36.43 3.44 2.32
CA ALA A 288 -37.67 2.99 1.73
C ALA A 288 -37.86 3.60 0.33
N ALA A 289 -38.51 2.87 -0.56
CA ALA A 289 -38.84 3.37 -1.90
C ALA A 289 -39.65 4.65 -1.83
N GLY A 290 -39.23 5.68 -2.56
CA GLY A 290 -39.87 7.00 -2.57
C GLY A 290 -39.61 7.87 -1.37
N ALA A 291 -38.64 7.55 -0.52
CA ALA A 291 -38.20 8.42 0.58
C ALA A 291 -37.76 9.79 0.01
N LYS A 292 -38.08 10.87 0.74
CA LYS A 292 -37.79 12.23 0.26
C LYS A 292 -36.28 12.45 0.14
N GLY A 293 -35.84 12.81 -1.05
CA GLY A 293 -34.42 13.09 -1.33
C GLY A 293 -33.59 11.84 -1.63
N SER A 294 -34.20 10.65 -1.66
CA SER A 294 -33.52 9.43 -2.13
C SER A 294 -33.56 9.28 -3.65
N ILE A 295 -32.56 8.61 -4.20
CA ILE A 295 -32.47 8.23 -5.60
C ILE A 295 -33.12 6.85 -5.75
N PRO A 296 -34.09 6.68 -6.69
CA PRO A 296 -34.70 5.37 -6.93
C PRO A 296 -33.67 4.34 -7.39
N ALA A 297 -33.73 3.15 -6.79
CA ALA A 297 -32.87 2.04 -7.15
C ALA A 297 -33.63 0.71 -7.05
N LYS A 298 -33.14 -0.31 -7.76
CA LYS A 298 -33.67 -1.66 -7.69
C LYS A 298 -32.56 -2.60 -7.20
N VAL A 299 -32.87 -3.42 -6.20
CA VAL A 299 -31.95 -4.44 -5.68
C VAL A 299 -31.80 -5.56 -6.69
N ASN A 300 -30.56 -5.84 -7.09
CA ASN A 300 -30.21 -6.95 -7.99
C ASN A 300 -29.91 -8.21 -7.20
N SER A 301 -29.07 -8.08 -6.15
CA SER A 301 -28.71 -9.19 -5.26
C SER A 301 -28.13 -8.67 -3.96
N SER A 302 -28.18 -9.51 -2.91
CA SER A 302 -27.51 -9.27 -1.64
C SER A 302 -26.57 -10.42 -1.32
N VAL A 303 -25.31 -10.12 -0.96
CA VAL A 303 -24.27 -11.12 -0.65
C VAL A 303 -23.76 -10.90 0.77
N TYR A 304 -23.85 -11.94 1.60
CA TYR A 304 -23.43 -11.91 2.99
C TYR A 304 -21.97 -12.34 3.15
N PHE A 305 -21.14 -11.50 3.78
CA PHE A 305 -19.72 -11.74 4.03
C PHE A 305 -19.38 -12.04 5.50
N GLY A 306 -20.38 -12.27 6.35
CA GLY A 306 -20.20 -12.55 7.78
C GLY A 306 -20.24 -11.28 8.63
N THR A 307 -19.34 -10.36 8.43
CA THR A 307 -19.29 -9.08 9.17
C THR A 307 -20.14 -7.99 8.54
N ASP A 308 -20.42 -8.11 7.25
CA ASP A 308 -21.18 -7.17 6.44
C ASP A 308 -21.91 -7.87 5.30
N SER A 309 -22.87 -7.17 4.69
CA SER A 309 -23.58 -7.57 3.49
C SER A 309 -23.37 -6.52 2.40
N HIS A 310 -23.06 -6.97 1.18
CA HIS A 310 -23.00 -6.11 0.01
C HIS A 310 -24.31 -6.21 -0.77
N VAL A 311 -25.02 -5.10 -0.90
CA VAL A 311 -26.26 -4.99 -1.65
C VAL A 311 -25.96 -4.34 -2.98
N TYR A 312 -26.08 -5.11 -4.06
CA TYR A 312 -25.90 -4.67 -5.43
C TYR A 312 -27.22 -4.13 -5.96
N MET A 313 -27.23 -2.93 -6.49
CA MET A 313 -28.42 -2.24 -6.98
C MET A 313 -28.17 -1.61 -8.32
N SER A 314 -29.23 -1.38 -9.10
CA SER A 314 -29.18 -0.60 -10.32
C SER A 314 -30.04 0.66 -10.20
N LEU A 315 -29.53 1.78 -10.68
CA LEU A 315 -30.28 3.01 -10.90
C LEU A 315 -31.15 2.89 -12.16
N GLU A 316 -31.96 3.92 -12.46
CA GLU A 316 -32.85 3.95 -13.64
C GLU A 316 -32.08 3.90 -14.98
N ASP A 317 -30.85 4.36 -15.01
CA ASP A 317 -29.95 4.34 -16.18
C ASP A 317 -29.05 3.10 -16.24
N GLU A 318 -29.37 2.05 -15.48
CA GLU A 318 -28.60 0.80 -15.33
C GLU A 318 -27.21 0.99 -14.65
N THR A 319 -26.91 2.18 -14.11
CA THR A 319 -25.69 2.36 -13.32
C THR A 319 -25.73 1.46 -12.09
N GLU A 320 -24.71 0.62 -11.92
CA GLU A 320 -24.58 -0.24 -10.75
C GLU A 320 -24.08 0.55 -9.54
N VAL A 321 -24.72 0.34 -8.40
CA VAL A 321 -24.33 0.92 -7.09
C VAL A 321 -24.34 -0.18 -6.05
N VAL A 322 -23.28 -0.23 -5.26
CA VAL A 322 -23.12 -1.18 -4.15
C VAL A 322 -23.24 -0.43 -2.83
N ALA A 323 -24.07 -0.94 -1.93
CA ALA A 323 -24.09 -0.50 -0.54
C ALA A 323 -23.48 -1.59 0.35
N ARG A 324 -22.65 -1.19 1.32
CA ARG A 324 -22.08 -2.08 2.33
C ARG A 324 -22.76 -1.85 3.67
N LEU A 325 -23.51 -2.85 4.14
CA LEU A 325 -24.26 -2.81 5.38
C LEU A 325 -23.58 -3.66 6.44
N GLY A 326 -23.28 -3.09 7.60
CA GLY A 326 -22.84 -3.88 8.74
C GLY A 326 -23.94 -4.83 9.19
N THR A 327 -23.63 -6.10 9.41
CA THR A 327 -24.59 -7.08 9.93
C THR A 327 -24.76 -6.91 11.44
N ASP A 328 -26.02 -6.99 11.88
CA ASP A 328 -26.36 -7.08 13.29
C ASP A 328 -26.35 -8.56 13.80
N ALA A 329 -26.65 -8.76 15.08
CA ALA A 329 -26.68 -10.09 15.68
C ALA A 329 -27.79 -11.00 15.11
N SER A 330 -28.77 -10.45 14.38
CA SER A 330 -29.84 -11.23 13.72
C SER A 330 -29.41 -11.83 12.39
N GLY A 331 -28.28 -11.34 11.82
CA GLY A 331 -27.78 -11.80 10.54
C GLY A 331 -28.63 -11.31 9.36
N ASP A 332 -29.33 -10.18 9.52
CA ASP A 332 -30.13 -9.59 8.45
C ASP A 332 -29.27 -9.28 7.24
N ALA A 333 -29.58 -9.88 6.12
CA ALA A 333 -28.82 -9.75 4.86
C ALA A 333 -29.21 -8.51 4.05
N GLY A 334 -30.10 -7.66 4.56
CA GLY A 334 -30.61 -6.48 3.86
C GLY A 334 -31.87 -6.76 3.02
N PRO A 335 -32.24 -5.83 2.10
CA PRO A 335 -33.46 -5.96 1.32
C PRO A 335 -33.45 -7.16 0.37
N GLU A 336 -34.65 -7.70 0.08
CA GLU A 336 -34.83 -8.84 -0.85
C GLU A 336 -34.45 -8.49 -2.29
N ASP A 337 -33.99 -9.49 -3.05
CA ASP A 337 -33.70 -9.37 -4.47
C ASP A 337 -34.96 -8.91 -5.25
N GLY A 338 -34.78 -7.96 -6.14
CA GLY A 338 -35.84 -7.35 -6.95
C GLY A 338 -36.62 -6.24 -6.24
N ALA A 339 -36.38 -5.99 -4.96
CA ALA A 339 -37.07 -4.91 -4.22
C ALA A 339 -36.73 -3.53 -4.81
N ALA A 340 -37.76 -2.67 -4.86
CA ALA A 340 -37.55 -1.23 -5.14
C ALA A 340 -37.17 -0.55 -3.82
N VAL A 341 -36.09 0.24 -3.85
CA VAL A 341 -35.56 0.98 -2.70
C VAL A 341 -35.22 2.41 -3.10
N GLY A 342 -34.98 3.27 -2.12
CA GLY A 342 -34.30 4.53 -2.30
C GLY A 342 -32.85 4.41 -1.85
N ILE A 343 -31.93 5.15 -2.45
CA ILE A 343 -30.58 5.30 -1.93
C ILE A 343 -30.27 6.75 -1.65
N SER A 344 -29.44 6.98 -0.63
CA SER A 344 -28.85 8.29 -0.33
C SER A 344 -27.38 8.13 0.05
N PHE A 345 -26.64 9.22 0.04
CA PHE A 345 -25.23 9.23 0.38
C PHE A 345 -24.98 9.98 1.67
N ALA A 346 -24.03 9.51 2.46
CA ALA A 346 -23.66 10.20 3.70
C ALA A 346 -23.16 11.63 3.37
N PRO A 347 -23.48 12.65 4.16
CA PRO A 347 -23.02 14.02 3.92
C PRO A 347 -21.48 14.09 3.81
N GLY A 348 -20.98 14.77 2.78
CA GLY A 348 -19.53 14.95 2.54
C GLY A 348 -18.77 13.69 2.08
N SER A 349 -19.51 12.62 1.69
CA SER A 349 -18.88 11.36 1.21
C SER A 349 -18.74 11.27 -0.30
N ILE A 350 -19.33 12.19 -1.03
CA ILE A 350 -19.25 12.22 -2.49
C ILE A 350 -18.00 12.99 -2.89
N GLN A 351 -17.20 12.39 -3.77
CA GLN A 351 -16.07 13.05 -4.38
C GLN A 351 -16.31 13.23 -5.87
N VAL A 352 -15.91 14.37 -6.40
CA VAL A 352 -15.95 14.66 -7.81
C VAL A 352 -14.59 14.33 -8.40
N LEU A 353 -14.55 13.47 -9.41
CA LEU A 353 -13.35 13.14 -10.15
C LEU A 353 -13.45 13.69 -11.56
N GLU A 354 -12.34 14.22 -12.06
CA GLU A 354 -12.17 14.50 -13.49
C GLU A 354 -11.85 13.18 -14.21
N ASP A 355 -12.54 12.91 -15.32
CA ASP A 355 -12.33 11.71 -16.15
C ASP A 355 -11.02 11.76 -16.94
#